data_79b8793176cab7d3de36f9a4c965ec66
#
_entry.id   79b8793176cab7d3de36f9a4c965ec66
#
_cell.length_a   1.000
_cell.length_b   1.000
_cell.length_c   1.000
_cell.angle_alpha   90.00
_cell.angle_beta   90.00
_cell.angle_gamma   90.00
#
_symmetry.space_group_name_H-M   'P 1'
#
loop_
_entity.id
_entity.type
_entity.pdbx_description
1 polymer ?
#
loop_
_entity_poly.entity_id
_entity_poly.type
_entity_poly.pdbx_seq_one_letter_code
_entity_poly.pdbx_strand_id
1 'polypeptide(L)'
;VASKGKTMIGWDEIIDAGISPRKAVVMWWRHDRQHQLVKALENGYRVILTPRRPMYADFTQFGAHKVGRQWAGYNTIENLYNFPEPISHLMKGYENQVMGMQMSLWTERVADFKRLDFMVFPRLIALAEAAWTPEKAKECSMFMQRLPYFLKYLDSMDIYYFNPLNPTEREEPGAPEKED
;
A
#
# COMPACT_ATOMS: atom_id res chain seq x y z
N VAL A 1 0.18 -9.81 25.22
CA VAL A 1 -0.93 -9.12 24.53
C VAL A 1 -2.27 -9.69 25.01
N ALA A 2 -2.54 -10.98 24.85
CA ALA A 2 -3.81 -11.61 25.23
C ALA A 2 -4.16 -11.46 26.71
N SER A 3 -3.19 -11.53 27.65
CA SER A 3 -3.37 -11.31 29.08
C SER A 3 -3.86 -9.90 29.46
N LYS A 4 -3.80 -8.96 28.52
CA LYS A 4 -4.29 -7.59 28.65
C LYS A 4 -5.59 -7.35 27.86
N GLY A 5 -6.27 -8.41 27.42
CA GLY A 5 -7.50 -8.30 26.63
C GLY A 5 -7.32 -7.65 25.25
N LYS A 6 -6.11 -7.65 24.70
CA LYS A 6 -5.81 -7.05 23.38
C LYS A 6 -5.63 -8.13 22.31
N THR A 7 -6.07 -7.82 21.10
CA THR A 7 -5.80 -8.63 19.91
C THR A 7 -4.44 -8.23 19.34
N MET A 8 -3.61 -9.22 19.01
CA MET A 8 -2.34 -8.99 18.35
C MET A 8 -2.56 -8.73 16.86
N ILE A 9 -1.79 -7.81 16.29
CA ILE A 9 -1.64 -7.67 14.84
C ILE A 9 -0.18 -8.01 14.52
N GLY A 10 0.04 -8.90 13.56
CA GLY A 10 1.39 -9.31 13.17
C GLY A 10 1.50 -9.61 11.68
N TRP A 11 2.74 -9.61 11.19
CA TRP A 11 3.04 -9.95 9.81
C TRP A 11 2.66 -11.41 9.52
N ASP A 12 2.50 -11.78 8.26
CA ASP A 12 1.95 -13.09 7.86
C ASP A 12 2.76 -14.30 8.35
N GLU A 13 3.98 -14.11 8.85
CA GLU A 13 4.79 -15.15 9.52
C GLU A 13 4.13 -15.71 10.78
N ILE A 14 3.26 -14.94 11.43
CA ILE A 14 2.59 -15.42 12.66
C ILE A 14 1.66 -16.62 12.43
N ILE A 15 1.25 -16.85 11.18
CA ILE A 15 0.42 -18.00 10.81
C ILE A 15 1.15 -19.31 11.14
N ASP A 16 2.47 -19.33 10.94
CA ASP A 16 3.32 -20.50 11.17
C ASP A 16 3.71 -20.67 12.64
N ALA A 17 3.45 -19.66 13.47
CA ALA A 17 3.74 -19.69 14.92
C ALA A 17 2.64 -20.36 15.77
N GLY A 18 1.59 -20.91 15.16
CA GLY A 18 0.51 -21.61 15.85
C GLY A 18 -0.37 -20.72 16.76
N ILE A 19 -0.42 -19.43 16.50
CA ILE A 19 -1.24 -18.49 17.26
C ILE A 19 -2.70 -18.64 16.83
N SER A 20 -3.61 -18.73 17.81
CA SER A 20 -5.03 -18.86 17.50
C SER A 20 -5.58 -17.67 16.69
N PRO A 21 -6.36 -17.91 15.62
CA PRO A 21 -6.96 -16.85 14.81
C PRO A 21 -7.89 -15.92 15.59
N ARG A 22 -8.46 -16.39 16.72
CA ARG A 22 -9.27 -15.54 17.62
C ARG A 22 -8.43 -14.48 18.36
N LYS A 23 -7.11 -14.65 18.42
CA LYS A 23 -6.18 -13.80 19.19
C LYS A 23 -5.30 -12.92 18.32
N ALA A 24 -5.36 -13.07 16.99
CA ALA A 24 -4.48 -12.38 16.07
C ALA A 24 -5.21 -11.91 14.79
N VAL A 25 -4.69 -10.82 14.24
CA VAL A 25 -4.98 -10.34 12.89
C VAL A 25 -3.69 -10.45 12.09
N VAL A 26 -3.76 -10.94 10.88
CA VAL A 26 -2.62 -11.12 9.99
C VAL A 26 -2.49 -9.92 9.06
N MET A 27 -1.30 -9.31 9.00
CA MET A 27 -0.91 -8.37 7.95
C MET A 27 -0.20 -9.14 6.84
N TRP A 28 -0.92 -9.39 5.74
CA TRP A 28 -0.32 -10.07 4.60
C TRP A 28 0.50 -9.09 3.76
N TRP A 29 1.83 -9.29 3.71
CA TRP A 29 2.76 -8.38 3.05
C TRP A 29 3.55 -9.01 1.90
N ARG A 30 3.70 -10.34 1.88
CA ARG A 30 4.49 -11.07 0.89
C ARG A 30 3.68 -11.34 -0.39
N HIS A 31 3.62 -10.33 -1.30
CA HIS A 31 2.87 -10.42 -2.56
C HIS A 31 3.27 -11.62 -3.44
N ASP A 32 4.51 -12.09 -3.32
CA ASP A 32 5.08 -13.26 -3.98
C ASP A 32 4.75 -14.60 -3.29
N ARG A 33 4.05 -14.55 -2.15
CA ARG A 33 3.60 -15.71 -1.38
C ARG A 33 2.09 -15.66 -1.15
N GLN A 34 1.33 -15.72 -2.25
CA GLN A 34 -0.14 -15.68 -2.19
C GLN A 34 -0.72 -16.85 -1.37
N HIS A 35 -0.04 -18.00 -1.35
CA HIS A 35 -0.44 -19.13 -0.52
C HIS A 35 -0.51 -18.79 0.97
N GLN A 36 0.24 -17.80 1.47
CA GLN A 36 0.14 -17.36 2.86
C GLN A 36 -1.17 -16.60 3.11
N LEU A 37 -1.64 -15.81 2.15
CA LEU A 37 -2.96 -15.19 2.23
C LEU A 37 -4.05 -16.26 2.32
N VAL A 38 -4.04 -17.21 1.39
CA VAL A 38 -4.99 -18.32 1.37
C VAL A 38 -4.95 -19.10 2.69
N LYS A 39 -3.76 -19.48 3.15
CA LYS A 39 -3.56 -20.17 4.42
C LYS A 39 -4.12 -19.39 5.61
N ALA A 40 -3.93 -18.07 5.65
CA ALA A 40 -4.51 -17.23 6.71
C ALA A 40 -6.04 -17.30 6.71
N LEU A 41 -6.65 -17.13 5.53
CA LEU A 41 -8.10 -17.14 5.37
C LEU A 41 -8.70 -18.50 5.70
N GLU A 42 -8.15 -19.60 5.18
CA GLU A 42 -8.59 -20.97 5.47
C GLU A 42 -8.49 -21.32 6.96
N ASN A 43 -7.50 -20.79 7.67
CA ASN A 43 -7.36 -20.97 9.11
C ASN A 43 -8.24 -20.03 9.94
N GLY A 44 -9.07 -19.18 9.31
CA GLY A 44 -10.03 -18.30 9.99
C GLY A 44 -9.43 -17.02 10.58
N TYR A 45 -8.24 -16.59 10.14
CA TYR A 45 -7.70 -15.29 10.54
C TYR A 45 -8.42 -14.13 9.84
N ARG A 46 -8.58 -13.03 10.56
CA ARG A 46 -8.84 -11.74 9.94
C ARG A 46 -7.55 -11.22 9.34
N VAL A 47 -7.63 -10.60 8.15
CA VAL A 47 -6.48 -10.18 7.37
C VAL A 47 -6.55 -8.71 7.00
N ILE A 48 -5.42 -8.00 7.12
CA ILE A 48 -5.18 -6.69 6.53
C ILE A 48 -4.29 -6.90 5.30
N LEU A 49 -4.72 -6.39 4.15
CA LEU A 49 -3.96 -6.48 2.91
C LEU A 49 -2.93 -5.34 2.85
N THR A 50 -1.67 -5.68 2.97
CA THR A 50 -0.56 -4.72 2.88
C THR A 50 0.62 -5.28 2.07
N PRO A 51 0.37 -5.90 0.89
CA PRO A 51 1.44 -6.51 0.12
C PRO A 51 2.45 -5.47 -0.36
N ARG A 52 3.75 -5.83 -0.36
CA ARG A 52 4.83 -4.94 -0.84
C ARG A 52 4.49 -4.31 -2.19
N ARG A 53 3.84 -5.06 -3.04
CA ARG A 53 3.28 -4.57 -4.29
C ARG A 53 1.77 -4.78 -4.28
N PRO A 54 1.00 -3.70 -4.43
CA PRO A 54 1.43 -2.32 -4.69
C PRO A 54 1.52 -1.41 -3.45
N MET A 55 1.37 -1.93 -2.20
CA MET A 55 1.07 -1.14 -1.00
C MET A 55 2.28 -0.49 -0.31
N TYR A 56 3.53 -0.80 -0.71
CA TYR A 56 4.69 -0.17 -0.09
C TYR A 56 5.05 1.12 -0.81
N ALA A 57 4.96 2.24 -0.10
CA ALA A 57 5.25 3.57 -0.63
C ALA A 57 6.76 3.86 -0.76
N ASP A 58 7.63 3.07 -0.12
CA ASP A 58 9.07 3.12 -0.30
C ASP A 58 9.56 2.53 -1.64
N PHE A 59 8.67 1.90 -2.41
CA PHE A 59 8.92 1.59 -3.82
C PHE A 59 8.75 2.84 -4.68
N THR A 60 9.61 2.97 -5.71
CA THR A 60 9.48 4.03 -6.69
C THR A 60 8.13 3.98 -7.41
N GLN A 61 7.64 5.15 -7.85
CA GLN A 61 6.35 5.28 -8.54
C GLN A 61 6.50 5.30 -10.06
N PHE A 62 7.71 5.60 -10.54
CA PHE A 62 8.00 5.80 -11.95
C PHE A 62 9.39 5.24 -12.29
N GLY A 63 9.54 4.76 -13.53
CA GLY A 63 10.76 4.06 -13.94
C GLY A 63 12.04 4.91 -13.93
N ALA A 64 11.91 6.23 -14.04
CA ALA A 64 13.06 7.15 -14.00
C ALA A 64 13.49 7.53 -12.58
N HIS A 65 12.69 7.24 -11.54
CA HIS A 65 13.06 7.50 -10.16
C HIS A 65 14.24 6.64 -9.74
N LYS A 66 15.15 7.22 -8.96
CA LYS A 66 16.40 6.59 -8.52
C LYS A 66 16.42 6.29 -7.02
N VAL A 67 15.60 6.99 -6.24
CA VAL A 67 15.56 6.88 -4.78
C VAL A 67 14.31 6.13 -4.36
N GLY A 68 14.49 4.93 -3.83
CA GLY A 68 13.42 4.02 -3.43
C GLY A 68 13.77 2.58 -3.79
N ARG A 69 12.91 1.64 -3.40
CA ARG A 69 13.04 0.24 -3.80
C ARG A 69 12.59 0.07 -5.23
N GLN A 70 13.34 -0.70 -6.01
CA GLN A 70 13.06 -0.94 -7.45
C GLN A 70 13.03 -2.43 -7.80
N TRP A 71 13.47 -3.29 -6.89
CA TRP A 71 13.47 -4.73 -7.16
C TRP A 71 12.04 -5.23 -7.41
N ALA A 72 11.86 -6.00 -8.46
CA ALA A 72 10.56 -6.42 -8.98
C ALA A 72 9.67 -5.28 -9.54
N GLY A 73 10.24 -4.11 -9.90
CA GLY A 73 9.53 -3.00 -10.54
C GLY A 73 9.10 -1.90 -9.57
N TYR A 74 8.23 -1.02 -10.03
CA TYR A 74 7.72 0.13 -9.29
C TYR A 74 6.21 0.03 -9.03
N ASN A 75 5.73 0.76 -8.03
CA ASN A 75 4.34 0.78 -7.61
C ASN A 75 3.66 2.05 -8.13
N THR A 76 2.93 1.94 -9.24
CA THR A 76 2.21 3.08 -9.83
C THR A 76 0.92 3.38 -9.09
N ILE A 77 0.36 4.57 -9.34
CA ILE A 77 -0.93 4.98 -8.80
C ILE A 77 -2.05 4.05 -9.29
N GLU A 78 -2.00 3.59 -10.54
CA GLU A 78 -2.96 2.66 -11.12
C GLU A 78 -2.89 1.28 -10.46
N ASN A 79 -1.68 0.80 -10.13
CA ASN A 79 -1.51 -0.46 -9.42
C ASN A 79 -2.19 -0.42 -8.05
N LEU A 80 -2.09 0.71 -7.33
CA LEU A 80 -2.77 0.87 -6.06
C LEU A 80 -4.29 0.96 -6.23
N TYR A 81 -4.75 1.78 -7.18
CA TYR A 81 -6.19 1.98 -7.40
C TYR A 81 -6.89 0.66 -7.77
N ASN A 82 -6.26 -0.15 -8.62
CA ASN A 82 -6.82 -1.43 -9.08
C ASN A 82 -6.62 -2.59 -8.09
N PHE A 83 -5.99 -2.36 -6.94
CA PHE A 83 -5.89 -3.37 -5.90
C PHE A 83 -7.16 -3.34 -5.00
N PRO A 84 -7.73 -4.49 -4.55
CA PRO A 84 -7.17 -5.85 -4.62
C PRO A 84 -7.69 -6.72 -5.79
N GLU A 85 -8.33 -6.16 -6.81
CA GLU A 85 -8.99 -6.91 -7.89
C GLU A 85 -8.12 -8.03 -8.50
N PRO A 86 -6.79 -7.83 -8.76
CA PRO A 86 -5.96 -8.87 -9.35
C PRO A 86 -5.85 -10.14 -8.50
N ILE A 87 -6.15 -10.04 -7.20
CA ILE A 87 -6.11 -11.17 -6.26
C ILE A 87 -7.46 -11.47 -5.60
N SER A 88 -8.55 -10.82 -6.05
CA SER A 88 -9.88 -10.97 -5.44
C SER A 88 -10.35 -12.42 -5.43
N HIS A 89 -9.97 -13.20 -6.44
CA HIS A 89 -10.29 -14.63 -6.53
C HIS A 89 -9.74 -15.47 -5.36
N LEU A 90 -8.64 -15.04 -4.71
CA LEU A 90 -8.06 -15.72 -3.55
C LEU A 90 -8.88 -15.52 -2.27
N MET A 91 -9.73 -14.50 -2.24
CA MET A 91 -10.53 -14.09 -1.09
C MET A 91 -11.99 -14.51 -1.22
N LYS A 92 -12.36 -15.16 -2.34
CA LYS A 92 -13.72 -15.58 -2.61
C LYS A 92 -14.25 -16.54 -1.54
N GLY A 93 -15.34 -16.14 -0.87
CA GLY A 93 -15.93 -16.87 0.25
C GLY A 93 -15.33 -16.51 1.61
N TYR A 94 -14.32 -15.61 1.66
CA TYR A 94 -13.65 -15.15 2.87
C TYR A 94 -13.72 -13.62 3.03
N GLU A 95 -14.59 -12.94 2.29
CA GLU A 95 -14.66 -11.48 2.23
C GLU A 95 -14.84 -10.85 3.62
N ASN A 96 -15.60 -11.50 4.48
CA ASN A 96 -15.83 -11.06 5.88
C ASN A 96 -14.59 -11.12 6.78
N GLN A 97 -13.54 -11.82 6.35
CA GLN A 97 -12.28 -11.91 7.08
C GLN A 97 -11.29 -10.81 6.65
N VAL A 98 -11.50 -10.18 5.49
CA VAL A 98 -10.67 -9.08 5.00
C VAL A 98 -11.11 -7.78 5.67
N MET A 99 -10.24 -7.22 6.52
CA MET A 99 -10.53 -6.00 7.29
C MET A 99 -10.33 -4.73 6.48
N GLY A 100 -9.55 -4.79 5.41
CA GLY A 100 -9.22 -3.65 4.55
C GLY A 100 -7.78 -3.68 4.05
N MET A 101 -7.31 -2.53 3.59
CA MET A 101 -6.00 -2.35 2.98
C MET A 101 -5.17 -1.34 3.76
N GLN A 102 -3.84 -1.48 3.72
CA GLN A 102 -2.91 -0.57 4.37
C GLN A 102 -1.71 -0.30 3.48
N MET A 103 -1.36 0.99 3.33
CA MET A 103 -0.07 1.40 2.77
C MET A 103 0.99 1.37 3.88
N SER A 104 2.20 0.94 3.53
CA SER A 104 3.37 0.99 4.41
C SER A 104 4.47 1.84 3.76
N LEU A 105 5.15 2.65 4.57
CA LEU A 105 6.34 3.41 4.17
C LEU A 105 7.48 3.03 5.11
N TRP A 106 8.54 2.44 4.56
CA TRP A 106 9.77 2.16 5.27
C TRP A 106 10.74 3.32 5.03
N THR A 107 11.34 3.84 6.11
CA THR A 107 11.97 5.16 6.09
C THR A 107 13.45 5.17 5.73
N GLU A 108 14.06 4.03 5.38
CA GLU A 108 15.48 3.92 5.03
C GLU A 108 15.89 4.80 3.82
N ARG A 109 14.91 5.27 3.05
CA ARG A 109 15.11 6.13 1.87
C ARG A 109 14.42 7.49 2.01
N VAL A 110 14.01 7.86 3.22
CA VAL A 110 13.31 9.12 3.52
C VAL A 110 14.27 10.04 4.27
N ALA A 111 14.81 11.05 3.57
CA ALA A 111 15.72 12.03 4.15
C ALA A 111 14.98 13.13 4.92
N ASP A 112 13.82 13.53 4.41
CA ASP A 112 13.06 14.69 4.89
C ASP A 112 11.57 14.56 4.58
N PHE A 113 10.76 15.51 5.02
CA PHE A 113 9.32 15.55 4.75
C PHE A 113 8.99 15.71 3.26
N LYS A 114 9.79 16.46 2.51
CA LYS A 114 9.61 16.63 1.07
C LYS A 114 9.73 15.28 0.35
N ARG A 115 10.70 14.47 0.76
CA ARG A 115 10.86 13.11 0.26
C ARG A 115 9.71 12.20 0.68
N LEU A 116 9.26 12.29 1.94
CA LEU A 116 8.12 11.54 2.45
C LEU A 116 6.88 11.82 1.61
N ASP A 117 6.53 13.06 1.44
CA ASP A 117 5.37 13.50 0.67
C ASP A 117 5.43 13.01 -0.78
N PHE A 118 6.59 13.17 -1.42
CA PHE A 118 6.82 12.70 -2.79
C PHE A 118 6.61 11.19 -2.93
N MET A 119 7.00 10.40 -1.94
CA MET A 119 6.82 8.94 -1.97
C MET A 119 5.38 8.52 -1.71
N VAL A 120 4.66 9.26 -0.87
CA VAL A 120 3.30 8.89 -0.44
C VAL A 120 2.25 9.41 -1.43
N PHE A 121 2.37 10.65 -1.86
CA PHE A 121 1.36 11.29 -2.71
C PHE A 121 1.73 11.23 -4.22
N PRO A 122 0.70 11.05 -5.08
CA PRO A 122 -0.74 10.96 -4.80
C PRO A 122 -1.24 9.53 -4.53
N ARG A 123 -0.37 8.53 -4.41
CA ARG A 123 -0.75 7.12 -4.24
C ARG A 123 -1.68 6.88 -3.05
N LEU A 124 -1.50 7.63 -1.95
CA LEU A 124 -2.37 7.52 -0.79
C LEU A 124 -3.82 7.91 -1.10
N ILE A 125 -4.02 8.87 -2.01
CA ILE A 125 -5.36 9.27 -2.47
C ILE A 125 -6.00 8.11 -3.26
N ALA A 126 -5.22 7.47 -4.14
CA ALA A 126 -5.69 6.30 -4.89
C ALA A 126 -6.06 5.13 -3.97
N LEU A 127 -5.24 4.87 -2.94
CA LEU A 127 -5.56 3.86 -1.94
C LEU A 127 -6.85 4.18 -1.19
N ALA A 128 -7.02 5.43 -0.75
CA ALA A 128 -8.22 5.85 -0.02
C ALA A 128 -9.47 5.64 -0.86
N GLU A 129 -9.47 6.07 -2.12
CA GLU A 129 -10.60 5.86 -3.01
C GLU A 129 -10.82 4.35 -3.29
N ALA A 130 -9.76 3.60 -3.56
CA ALA A 130 -9.85 2.16 -3.80
C ALA A 130 -10.43 1.38 -2.62
N ALA A 131 -10.11 1.80 -1.37
CA ALA A 131 -10.59 1.14 -0.17
C ALA A 131 -12.06 1.44 0.15
N TRP A 132 -12.56 2.61 -0.22
CA TRP A 132 -13.92 3.06 0.08
C TRP A 132 -14.91 2.86 -1.06
N THR A 133 -14.42 2.64 -2.29
CA THR A 133 -15.27 2.46 -3.47
C THR A 133 -15.60 0.98 -3.65
N PRO A 134 -16.88 0.60 -3.71
CA PRO A 134 -17.26 -0.77 -4.04
C PRO A 134 -16.66 -1.22 -5.39
N GLU A 135 -16.20 -2.47 -5.49
CA GLU A 135 -15.53 -3.01 -6.67
C GLU A 135 -16.27 -2.69 -7.99
N LYS A 136 -17.60 -2.86 -8.00
CA LYS A 136 -18.45 -2.60 -9.18
C LYS A 136 -18.50 -1.14 -9.63
N ALA A 137 -18.13 -0.20 -8.74
CA ALA A 137 -18.11 1.24 -9.01
C ALA A 137 -16.69 1.78 -9.23
N LYS A 138 -15.66 0.93 -9.13
CA LYS A 138 -14.28 1.33 -9.35
C LYS A 138 -14.00 1.45 -10.85
N GLU A 139 -13.54 2.62 -11.25
CA GLU A 139 -13.10 2.90 -12.61
C GLU A 139 -11.86 3.80 -12.59
N CYS A 140 -10.70 3.21 -12.87
CA CYS A 140 -9.41 3.89 -12.80
C CYS A 140 -9.34 5.11 -13.74
N SER A 141 -9.94 5.04 -14.92
CA SER A 141 -9.98 6.16 -15.87
C SER A 141 -10.70 7.37 -15.29
N MET A 142 -11.82 7.15 -14.60
CA MET A 142 -12.59 8.21 -13.93
C MET A 142 -11.84 8.79 -12.73
N PHE A 143 -11.11 7.98 -11.98
CA PHE A 143 -10.22 8.46 -10.94
C PHE A 143 -9.12 9.35 -11.52
N MET A 144 -8.44 8.92 -12.59
CA MET A 144 -7.38 9.68 -13.24
C MET A 144 -7.87 11.02 -13.81
N GLN A 145 -9.14 11.09 -14.28
CA GLN A 145 -9.75 12.36 -14.71
C GLN A 145 -9.97 13.35 -13.54
N ARG A 146 -10.22 12.85 -12.33
CA ARG A 146 -10.38 13.67 -11.13
C ARG A 146 -9.06 14.01 -10.45
N LEU A 147 -8.01 13.27 -10.73
CA LEU A 147 -6.69 13.45 -10.10
C LEU A 147 -6.19 14.91 -10.13
N PRO A 148 -6.33 15.69 -11.23
CA PRO A 148 -5.90 17.09 -11.25
C PRO A 148 -6.52 17.97 -10.15
N TYR A 149 -7.74 17.68 -9.72
CA TYR A 149 -8.37 18.42 -8.61
C TYR A 149 -7.72 18.08 -7.27
N PHE A 150 -7.36 16.83 -7.06
CA PHE A 150 -6.63 16.40 -5.87
C PHE A 150 -5.22 16.98 -5.85
N LEU A 151 -4.53 17.04 -6.99
CA LEU A 151 -3.19 17.63 -7.08
C LEU A 151 -3.22 19.12 -6.71
N LYS A 152 -4.20 19.88 -7.20
CA LYS A 152 -4.42 21.28 -6.79
C LYS A 152 -4.67 21.43 -5.28
N TYR A 153 -5.38 20.46 -4.69
CA TYR A 153 -5.60 20.47 -3.24
C TYR A 153 -4.31 20.23 -2.47
N LEU A 154 -3.46 19.30 -2.93
CA LEU A 154 -2.12 19.09 -2.36
C LEU A 154 -1.25 20.36 -2.49
N ASP A 155 -1.31 21.06 -3.64
CA ASP A 155 -0.63 22.36 -3.82
C ASP A 155 -1.08 23.39 -2.79
N SER A 156 -2.37 23.46 -2.52
CA SER A 156 -2.93 24.40 -1.52
C SER A 156 -2.49 24.12 -0.08
N MET A 157 -2.02 22.91 0.19
CA MET A 157 -1.49 22.46 1.48
C MET A 157 0.05 22.44 1.54
N ASP A 158 0.71 22.92 0.49
CA ASP A 158 2.19 22.89 0.35
C ASP A 158 2.79 21.49 0.44
N ILE A 159 2.05 20.47 -0.03
CA ILE A 159 2.51 19.08 -0.09
C ILE A 159 3.28 18.84 -1.38
N TYR A 160 4.53 18.37 -1.27
CA TYR A 160 5.39 18.07 -2.42
C TYR A 160 5.15 16.64 -2.91
N TYR A 161 4.40 16.49 -4.01
CA TYR A 161 3.99 15.18 -4.54
C TYR A 161 4.65 14.85 -5.89
N PHE A 162 4.67 13.59 -6.27
CA PHE A 162 4.93 13.15 -7.64
C PHE A 162 3.70 13.37 -8.52
N ASN A 163 3.86 14.04 -9.67
CA ASN A 163 2.76 14.19 -10.64
C ASN A 163 2.79 13.06 -11.69
N PRO A 164 1.93 12.03 -11.61
CA PRO A 164 1.93 10.94 -12.58
C PRO A 164 1.39 11.37 -13.97
N LEU A 165 0.69 12.51 -14.05
CA LEU A 165 0.19 13.06 -15.31
C LEU A 165 1.28 13.86 -16.06
N ASN A 166 2.29 14.35 -15.33
CA ASN A 166 3.47 15.04 -15.86
C ASN A 166 4.71 14.63 -15.04
N PRO A 167 5.30 13.45 -15.30
CA PRO A 167 6.35 12.87 -14.46
C PRO A 167 7.64 13.69 -14.33
N THR A 168 7.86 14.68 -15.18
CA THR A 168 9.04 15.55 -15.19
C THR A 168 8.79 16.93 -14.60
N GLU A 169 7.57 17.22 -14.13
CA GLU A 169 7.19 18.53 -13.59
C GLU A 169 7.93 18.87 -12.29
N ARG A 170 8.19 17.87 -11.47
CA ARG A 170 8.84 18.03 -10.16
C ARG A 170 10.04 17.13 -10.05
N GLU A 171 11.14 17.68 -9.57
CA GLU A 171 12.36 16.90 -9.34
C GLU A 171 12.16 15.86 -8.25
N GLU A 172 12.74 14.68 -8.44
CA GLU A 172 12.78 13.67 -7.40
C GLU A 172 13.66 14.16 -6.22
N PRO A 173 13.14 14.26 -4.99
CA PRO A 173 13.95 14.62 -3.83
C PRO A 173 15.07 13.61 -3.58
N GLY A 174 16.19 14.09 -3.02
CA GLY A 174 17.38 13.27 -2.78
C GLY A 174 17.19 12.12 -1.80
N ALA A 175 18.15 11.20 -1.80
CA ALA A 175 18.27 10.16 -0.76
C ALA A 175 18.84 10.77 0.54
N PRO A 176 18.65 10.10 1.71
CA PRO A 176 19.42 10.41 2.91
C PRO A 176 20.91 10.35 2.62
N GLU A 177 21.68 11.25 3.22
CA GLU A 177 23.14 11.12 3.23
C GLU A 177 23.50 9.78 3.86
N LYS A 178 24.49 9.10 3.31
CA LYS A 178 25.01 7.88 3.94
C LYS A 178 25.76 8.34 5.19
N GLU A 179 25.37 7.85 6.34
CA GLU A 179 26.24 7.88 7.52
C GLU A 179 27.48 7.04 7.17
N ASP A 180 28.67 7.70 7.15
CA ASP A 180 29.97 7.05 6.96
C ASP A 180 30.36 6.21 8.20
#